data_991ab0b0c266f4383276b95da796f37c
#
_entry.id   991ab0b0c266f4383276b95da796f37c
#
_cell.length_a   1.000
_cell.length_b   1.000
_cell.length_c   1.000
_cell.angle_alpha   90.00
_cell.angle_beta   90.00
_cell.angle_gamma   90.00
#
_symmetry.space_group_name_H-M   'P 1'
#
loop_
_entity.id
_entity.type
_entity.pdbx_description
1 polymer ?
#
loop_
_entity_poly.entity_id
_entity_poly.type
_entity_poly.pdbx_seq_one_letter_code
_entity_poly.pdbx_strand_id
1 'polypeptide(L)'
;MGTAKILVVGGVQGQLKKAFEKISKLQAKQNFNLALIVGDLFGQDDASNSEELELLLQGRINVPLPTYFTIGDLSFPEKVKAKLEGDDDLCPNLFYLGRKGMMTTTEGVKIVHLGGRLVQNEASLTQKLGKCDPLYLDNDARGLHGAHFAHIMVTNEWPAAITNGSSIPPPEGVKGDQGTQSIANLCQALKPWYHFASSPAGVWEREPFKHVVDYSSLEESAVTRFKALPNVSAPTKEWMTAFSLDTSRPPPTVEPPGVSPFIQSSPPRKRQALEDQPYSRYANGGQEGRHYKRARRNQNKDPNDCFMCLNKPGAKTHLVVSLGEESMVTASRGPLPLPSTFPQLSFTGHVMIIPYYHAADELAQGKRSTEEMANEFKEMNRFRKALSTMIGTKSQGQLGTVCWEVNRTGIRHHHWQLMACQAEQVKKGLVEAAFKVAGERHEYPPFQPCDPDSLLPQRSDYFRVWTWVSDPVETADHTNGNDEKDFGVAKSMYFPLPNEQRFNIWFGREVMAGLLQLENRVNWMDALLRKDGSEQLAEEEDAQGLRTDFEEFDFAMK
;
A
#
# COMPACT_ATOMS: atom_id res chain seq x y z
N MET A 1 15.55 20.79 -9.54
CA MET A 1 14.27 20.16 -9.85
C MET A 1 13.61 21.00 -10.92
N GLY A 2 13.12 20.42 -11.98
CA GLY A 2 12.72 21.14 -13.19
C GLY A 2 11.21 21.06 -13.44
N THR A 3 10.76 21.90 -14.36
CA THR A 3 9.38 21.85 -14.86
C THR A 3 9.32 20.78 -15.96
N ALA A 4 8.50 19.76 -15.81
CA ALA A 4 8.25 18.73 -16.80
C ALA A 4 7.06 19.11 -17.70
N LYS A 5 7.24 19.05 -19.02
CA LYS A 5 6.15 19.17 -19.99
C LYS A 5 5.64 17.79 -20.35
N ILE A 6 4.39 17.53 -20.09
CA ILE A 6 3.79 16.21 -20.17
C ILE A 6 2.66 16.22 -21.20
N LEU A 7 2.65 15.21 -22.06
CA LEU A 7 1.55 14.94 -22.99
C LEU A 7 0.78 13.71 -22.48
N VAL A 8 -0.53 13.84 -22.28
CA VAL A 8 -1.41 12.72 -21.95
C VAL A 8 -2.30 12.41 -23.14
N VAL A 9 -2.38 11.17 -23.49
CA VAL A 9 -3.05 10.63 -24.69
C VAL A 9 -4.10 9.62 -24.24
N GLY A 10 -5.30 9.73 -24.73
CA GLY A 10 -6.35 8.72 -24.54
C GLY A 10 -6.08 7.43 -25.31
N GLY A 11 -6.94 6.45 -25.20
CA GLY A 11 -6.79 5.14 -25.83
C GLY A 11 -6.51 5.21 -27.32
N VAL A 12 -5.47 4.55 -27.77
CA VAL A 12 -5.05 4.53 -29.19
C VAL A 12 -5.79 3.45 -29.97
N GLN A 13 -6.12 2.34 -29.33
CA GLN A 13 -6.91 1.22 -29.87
C GLN A 13 -6.40 0.72 -31.23
N GLY A 14 -5.07 0.52 -31.35
CA GLY A 14 -4.42 -0.02 -32.53
C GLY A 14 -4.14 1.01 -33.65
N GLN A 15 -4.68 2.23 -33.61
CA GLN A 15 -4.38 3.29 -34.59
C GLN A 15 -3.00 3.94 -34.32
N LEU A 16 -1.97 3.12 -34.27
CA LEU A 16 -0.62 3.48 -33.81
C LEU A 16 0.01 4.53 -34.72
N LYS A 17 -0.11 4.37 -36.04
CA LYS A 17 0.41 5.30 -37.03
C LYS A 17 -0.18 6.69 -36.87
N LYS A 18 -1.51 6.79 -36.81
CA LYS A 18 -2.22 8.06 -36.61
C LYS A 18 -1.82 8.75 -35.31
N ALA A 19 -1.74 7.96 -34.20
CA ALA A 19 -1.41 8.50 -32.90
C ALA A 19 0.04 9.01 -32.86
N PHE A 20 1.04 8.22 -33.26
CA PHE A 20 2.44 8.59 -33.19
C PHE A 20 2.83 9.68 -34.21
N GLU A 21 2.18 9.73 -35.39
CA GLU A 21 2.33 10.87 -36.29
C GLU A 21 1.84 12.19 -35.68
N LYS A 22 0.71 12.14 -34.94
CA LYS A 22 0.21 13.32 -34.24
C LYS A 22 1.11 13.74 -33.09
N ILE A 23 1.59 12.77 -32.30
CA ILE A 23 2.53 13.00 -31.21
C ILE A 23 3.83 13.60 -31.74
N SER A 24 4.38 13.09 -32.87
CA SER A 24 5.58 13.62 -33.49
C SER A 24 5.43 15.10 -33.92
N LYS A 25 4.29 15.44 -34.50
CA LYS A 25 3.99 16.84 -34.88
C LYS A 25 3.90 17.77 -33.67
N LEU A 26 3.36 17.28 -32.54
CA LEU A 26 3.27 18.04 -31.31
C LEU A 26 4.63 18.14 -30.61
N GLN A 27 5.40 17.05 -30.58
CA GLN A 27 6.73 17.01 -30.01
C GLN A 27 7.68 18.03 -30.70
N ALA A 28 7.65 18.09 -32.01
CA ALA A 28 8.46 19.05 -32.79
C ALA A 28 8.13 20.53 -32.46
N LYS A 29 6.90 20.82 -31.98
CA LYS A 29 6.47 22.17 -31.67
C LYS A 29 6.67 22.56 -30.20
N GLN A 30 6.49 21.62 -29.27
CA GLN A 30 6.36 21.93 -27.85
C GLN A 30 7.45 21.31 -26.96
N ASN A 31 8.18 20.33 -27.47
CA ASN A 31 9.29 19.66 -26.78
C ASN A 31 8.88 19.11 -25.40
N PHE A 32 8.03 18.08 -25.40
CA PHE A 32 7.61 17.39 -24.18
C PHE A 32 8.73 16.51 -23.60
N ASN A 33 8.76 16.34 -22.29
CA ASN A 33 9.68 15.44 -21.62
C ASN A 33 9.20 13.98 -21.73
N LEU A 34 7.89 13.75 -21.61
CA LEU A 34 7.29 12.42 -21.68
C LEU A 34 5.85 12.45 -22.19
N ALA A 35 5.38 11.29 -22.63
CA ALA A 35 3.96 11.06 -22.91
C ALA A 35 3.42 9.91 -22.04
N LEU A 36 2.13 9.99 -21.68
CA LEU A 36 1.37 8.96 -20.96
C LEU A 36 0.17 8.55 -21.81
N ILE A 37 0.00 7.25 -22.06
CA ILE A 37 -1.18 6.72 -22.75
C ILE A 37 -2.13 6.12 -21.70
N VAL A 38 -3.38 6.57 -21.72
CA VAL A 38 -4.43 6.21 -20.77
C VAL A 38 -5.52 5.40 -21.47
N GLY A 39 -5.72 4.15 -21.09
CA GLY A 39 -6.59 3.19 -21.77
C GLY A 39 -5.81 2.32 -22.78
N ASP A 40 -6.53 1.71 -23.70
CA ASP A 40 -5.97 0.74 -24.64
C ASP A 40 -5.01 1.34 -25.65
N LEU A 41 -3.73 0.92 -25.65
CA LEU A 41 -2.78 1.24 -26.72
C LEU A 41 -3.07 0.38 -27.94
N PHE A 42 -3.31 -0.92 -27.75
CA PHE A 42 -3.57 -1.87 -28.81
C PHE A 42 -5.09 -2.05 -29.02
N GLY A 43 -5.47 -2.37 -30.23
CA GLY A 43 -6.85 -2.68 -30.59
C GLY A 43 -7.17 -4.17 -30.47
N GLN A 44 -8.39 -4.55 -30.85
CA GLN A 44 -8.75 -5.95 -31.03
C GLN A 44 -7.88 -6.57 -32.14
N ASP A 45 -7.73 -7.89 -32.06
CA ASP A 45 -6.89 -8.65 -32.99
C ASP A 45 -7.59 -8.78 -34.36
N ASP A 46 -7.50 -7.71 -35.15
CA ASP A 46 -7.95 -7.65 -36.55
C ASP A 46 -6.77 -7.42 -37.49
N ALA A 47 -6.98 -7.59 -38.78
CA ALA A 47 -5.92 -7.51 -39.79
C ALA A 47 -5.21 -6.14 -39.82
N SER A 48 -5.97 -5.05 -39.64
CA SER A 48 -5.40 -3.68 -39.67
C SER A 48 -4.53 -3.41 -38.44
N ASN A 49 -5.01 -3.78 -37.26
CA ASN A 49 -4.28 -3.60 -36.01
C ASN A 49 -3.01 -4.49 -35.98
N SER A 50 -3.07 -5.70 -36.55
CA SER A 50 -1.94 -6.59 -36.70
C SER A 50 -0.86 -6.00 -37.61
N GLU A 51 -1.23 -5.35 -38.71
CA GLU A 51 -0.26 -4.70 -39.62
C GLU A 51 0.43 -3.50 -38.94
N GLU A 52 -0.32 -2.61 -38.29
CA GLU A 52 0.27 -1.46 -37.59
C GLU A 52 1.16 -1.89 -36.42
N LEU A 53 0.78 -2.94 -35.70
CA LEU A 53 1.60 -3.53 -34.64
C LEU A 53 2.93 -4.06 -35.21
N GLU A 54 2.91 -4.77 -36.32
CA GLU A 54 4.14 -5.25 -36.95
C GLU A 54 5.06 -4.09 -37.40
N LEU A 55 4.50 -3.04 -37.96
CA LEU A 55 5.25 -1.84 -38.32
C LEU A 55 5.88 -1.18 -37.09
N LEU A 56 5.19 -1.15 -35.96
CA LEU A 56 5.73 -0.64 -34.70
C LEU A 56 6.89 -1.51 -34.21
N LEU A 57 6.70 -2.82 -34.14
CA LEU A 57 7.72 -3.78 -33.67
C LEU A 57 8.96 -3.84 -34.58
N GLN A 58 8.80 -3.52 -35.86
CA GLN A 58 9.91 -3.39 -36.84
C GLN A 58 10.60 -2.02 -36.80
N GLY A 59 10.15 -1.08 -35.94
CA GLY A 59 10.70 0.26 -35.83
C GLY A 59 10.31 1.18 -37.00
N ARG A 60 9.31 0.81 -37.81
CA ARG A 60 8.80 1.63 -38.94
C ARG A 60 7.82 2.71 -38.47
N ILE A 61 7.21 2.57 -37.30
CA ILE A 61 6.49 3.62 -36.61
C ILE A 61 7.41 4.16 -35.53
N ASN A 62 7.81 5.43 -35.67
CA ASN A 62 8.71 6.09 -34.73
C ASN A 62 7.93 6.61 -33.52
N VAL A 63 8.38 6.28 -32.29
CA VAL A 63 7.93 6.85 -31.03
C VAL A 63 8.84 8.02 -30.66
N PRO A 64 8.37 9.30 -30.77
CA PRO A 64 9.26 10.46 -30.81
C PRO A 64 9.79 10.92 -29.44
N LEU A 65 9.28 10.41 -28.34
CA LEU A 65 9.66 10.75 -26.96
C LEU A 65 9.36 9.58 -26.04
N PRO A 66 9.96 9.54 -24.83
CA PRO A 66 9.61 8.54 -23.82
C PRO A 66 8.11 8.51 -23.59
N THR A 67 7.48 7.40 -23.92
CA THR A 67 6.03 7.19 -23.87
C THR A 67 5.72 5.98 -23.00
N TYR A 68 4.96 6.20 -21.96
CA TYR A 68 4.59 5.19 -20.98
C TYR A 68 3.13 4.80 -21.15
N PHE A 69 2.83 3.52 -21.03
CA PHE A 69 1.46 3.01 -21.13
C PHE A 69 1.20 1.92 -20.09
N THR A 70 -0.07 1.76 -19.72
CA THR A 70 -0.56 0.65 -18.90
C THR A 70 -1.60 -0.13 -19.70
N ILE A 71 -2.12 -1.23 -19.13
CA ILE A 71 -3.16 -2.01 -19.80
C ILE A 71 -4.53 -1.34 -19.63
N GLY A 72 -5.33 -1.35 -20.70
CA GLY A 72 -6.70 -0.87 -20.68
C GLY A 72 -7.73 -1.99 -20.46
N ASP A 73 -8.78 -1.98 -21.24
CA ASP A 73 -9.88 -2.97 -21.21
C ASP A 73 -9.58 -4.22 -22.01
N LEU A 74 -8.69 -4.13 -23.00
CA LEU A 74 -8.39 -5.18 -23.96
C LEU A 74 -7.12 -5.95 -23.55
N SER A 75 -7.15 -7.27 -23.72
CA SER A 75 -5.94 -8.08 -23.62
C SER A 75 -4.94 -7.69 -24.68
N PHE A 76 -3.66 -7.71 -24.33
CA PHE A 76 -2.62 -7.47 -25.31
C PHE A 76 -2.56 -8.58 -26.38
N PRO A 77 -2.25 -8.23 -27.65
CA PRO A 77 -1.95 -9.23 -28.66
C PRO A 77 -0.81 -10.17 -28.22
N GLU A 78 -0.85 -11.43 -28.63
CA GLU A 78 0.12 -12.44 -28.19
C GLU A 78 1.59 -12.07 -28.51
N LYS A 79 1.83 -11.39 -29.64
CA LYS A 79 3.18 -10.88 -30.00
C LYS A 79 3.70 -9.85 -28.99
N VAL A 80 2.80 -9.03 -28.43
CA VAL A 80 3.13 -8.05 -27.40
C VAL A 80 3.41 -8.74 -26.08
N LYS A 81 2.56 -9.69 -25.67
CA LYS A 81 2.77 -10.47 -24.44
C LYS A 81 4.11 -11.19 -24.46
N ALA A 82 4.41 -11.92 -25.55
CA ALA A 82 5.67 -12.64 -25.71
C ALA A 82 6.91 -11.72 -25.60
N LYS A 83 6.80 -10.48 -26.11
CA LYS A 83 7.90 -9.52 -26.00
C LYS A 83 8.05 -8.96 -24.61
N LEU A 84 6.95 -8.69 -23.92
CA LEU A 84 6.93 -8.15 -22.55
C LEU A 84 7.27 -9.20 -21.47
N GLU A 85 7.31 -10.48 -21.78
CA GLU A 85 7.79 -11.53 -20.84
C GLU A 85 9.28 -11.37 -20.50
N GLY A 86 10.08 -10.81 -21.43
CA GLY A 86 11.53 -10.65 -21.25
C GLY A 86 12.00 -9.24 -20.93
N ASP A 87 11.22 -8.22 -21.24
CA ASP A 87 11.57 -6.82 -21.07
C ASP A 87 10.32 -5.95 -21.00
N ASP A 88 10.36 -4.82 -20.27
CA ASP A 88 9.26 -3.84 -20.24
C ASP A 88 9.25 -2.90 -21.44
N ASP A 89 10.33 -2.91 -22.25
CA ASP A 89 10.49 -2.08 -23.43
C ASP A 89 9.91 -2.78 -24.67
N LEU A 90 8.79 -2.29 -25.16
CA LEU A 90 8.18 -2.85 -26.37
C LEU A 90 8.97 -2.47 -27.63
N CYS A 91 9.41 -1.24 -27.74
CA CYS A 91 10.31 -0.70 -28.75
C CYS A 91 10.95 0.60 -28.21
N PRO A 92 11.96 1.19 -28.89
CA PRO A 92 12.58 2.42 -28.42
C PRO A 92 11.58 3.50 -28.06
N ASN A 93 11.69 4.07 -26.86
CA ASN A 93 10.81 5.08 -26.28
C ASN A 93 9.38 4.61 -25.94
N LEU A 94 9.05 3.32 -25.96
CA LEU A 94 7.72 2.84 -25.60
C LEU A 94 7.80 1.81 -24.48
N PHE A 95 7.40 2.22 -23.27
CA PHE A 95 7.61 1.52 -22.01
C PHE A 95 6.29 1.05 -21.40
N TYR A 96 6.20 -0.24 -21.11
CA TYR A 96 5.07 -0.80 -20.39
C TYR A 96 5.28 -0.63 -18.89
N LEU A 97 4.41 0.11 -18.22
CA LEU A 97 4.47 0.36 -16.78
C LEU A 97 4.09 -0.87 -15.92
N GLY A 98 3.56 -1.91 -16.55
CA GLY A 98 2.90 -2.97 -15.81
C GLY A 98 1.41 -2.69 -15.59
N ARG A 99 0.72 -3.65 -14.99
CA ARG A 99 -0.69 -3.55 -14.65
C ARG A 99 -0.93 -2.59 -13.49
N LYS A 100 -0.07 -2.63 -12.49
CA LYS A 100 -0.08 -1.73 -11.31
C LYS A 100 1.34 -1.34 -10.95
N GLY A 101 1.52 -0.15 -10.41
CA GLY A 101 2.82 0.25 -9.91
C GLY A 101 2.96 1.74 -9.67
N MET A 102 4.17 2.12 -9.34
CA MET A 102 4.59 3.52 -9.25
C MET A 102 5.98 3.67 -9.88
N MET A 103 6.21 4.84 -10.47
CA MET A 103 7.52 5.22 -10.99
C MET A 103 7.80 6.69 -10.71
N THR A 104 9.07 7.06 -10.67
CA THR A 104 9.50 8.46 -10.63
C THR A 104 10.37 8.72 -11.86
N THR A 105 10.00 9.71 -12.66
CA THR A 105 10.76 10.07 -13.86
C THR A 105 12.04 10.83 -13.50
N THR A 106 12.94 11.00 -14.48
CA THR A 106 14.17 11.79 -14.32
C THR A 106 13.91 13.25 -13.93
N GLU A 107 12.74 13.77 -14.29
CA GLU A 107 12.30 15.13 -13.90
C GLU A 107 11.73 15.18 -12.48
N GLY A 108 11.65 14.03 -11.78
CA GLY A 108 11.08 13.92 -10.44
C GLY A 108 9.56 13.81 -10.41
N VAL A 109 8.90 13.50 -11.53
CA VAL A 109 7.44 13.31 -11.58
C VAL A 109 7.10 11.92 -11.06
N LYS A 110 6.42 11.85 -9.92
CA LYS A 110 5.92 10.59 -9.35
C LYS A 110 4.58 10.23 -9.98
N ILE A 111 4.55 9.09 -10.66
CA ILE A 111 3.39 8.56 -11.38
C ILE A 111 2.96 7.27 -10.69
N VAL A 112 1.68 7.15 -10.32
CA VAL A 112 1.06 5.91 -9.83
C VAL A 112 0.03 5.46 -10.86
N HIS A 113 0.05 4.18 -11.22
CA HIS A 113 -0.84 3.64 -12.25
C HIS A 113 -1.54 2.35 -11.80
N LEU A 114 -2.77 2.18 -12.28
CA LEU A 114 -3.57 0.97 -12.12
C LEU A 114 -4.39 0.76 -13.40
N GLY A 115 -3.96 -0.20 -14.21
CA GLY A 115 -4.62 -0.56 -15.47
C GLY A 115 -5.62 -1.69 -15.31
N GLY A 116 -6.42 -1.90 -16.35
CA GLY A 116 -7.42 -2.96 -16.40
C GLY A 116 -8.73 -2.61 -15.70
N ARG A 117 -9.55 -3.64 -15.46
CA ARG A 117 -10.87 -3.57 -14.79
C ARG A 117 -10.86 -4.33 -13.48
N LEU A 118 -11.65 -3.85 -12.53
CA LEU A 118 -11.86 -4.55 -11.26
C LEU A 118 -12.56 -5.89 -11.47
N VAL A 119 -11.97 -6.94 -10.93
CA VAL A 119 -12.61 -8.27 -10.87
C VAL A 119 -13.80 -8.21 -9.91
N GLN A 120 -15.01 -8.41 -10.43
CA GLN A 120 -16.24 -8.35 -9.62
C GLN A 120 -16.43 -9.56 -8.70
N ASN A 121 -15.90 -10.72 -9.07
CA ASN A 121 -15.99 -11.94 -8.29
C ASN A 121 -14.63 -12.65 -8.30
N GLU A 122 -13.83 -12.41 -7.29
CA GLU A 122 -12.49 -13.00 -7.15
C GLU A 122 -12.55 -14.54 -7.06
N ALA A 123 -13.63 -15.10 -6.50
CA ALA A 123 -13.82 -16.55 -6.42
C ALA A 123 -13.97 -17.24 -7.80
N SER A 124 -14.20 -16.48 -8.86
CA SER A 124 -14.29 -17.02 -10.24
C SER A 124 -12.94 -17.08 -10.95
N LEU A 125 -11.89 -16.54 -10.37
CA LEU A 125 -10.54 -16.60 -10.94
C LEU A 125 -9.98 -18.01 -10.75
N THR A 126 -9.66 -18.65 -11.85
CA THR A 126 -9.05 -20.00 -11.87
C THR A 126 -7.52 -19.96 -11.81
N GLN A 127 -6.92 -18.78 -12.03
CA GLN A 127 -5.47 -18.57 -12.05
C GLN A 127 -5.10 -17.19 -11.50
N LYS A 128 -3.87 -17.04 -10.98
CA LYS A 128 -3.31 -15.75 -10.58
C LYS A 128 -3.21 -14.82 -11.81
N LEU A 129 -3.61 -13.56 -11.65
CA LEU A 129 -3.52 -12.57 -12.73
C LEU A 129 -2.06 -12.31 -13.11
N GLY A 130 -1.77 -12.44 -14.39
CA GLY A 130 -0.47 -12.14 -14.97
C GLY A 130 -0.22 -10.64 -15.16
N LYS A 131 1.01 -10.30 -15.53
CA LYS A 131 1.47 -8.94 -15.80
C LYS A 131 0.66 -8.24 -16.91
N CYS A 132 0.18 -8.99 -17.90
CA CYS A 132 -0.52 -8.48 -19.09
C CYS A 132 -2.03 -8.78 -19.08
N ASP A 133 -2.61 -9.12 -17.94
CA ASP A 133 -4.07 -9.32 -17.84
C ASP A 133 -4.79 -7.98 -17.67
N PRO A 134 -5.89 -7.73 -18.43
CA PRO A 134 -6.64 -6.49 -18.36
C PRO A 134 -7.59 -6.44 -17.15
N LEU A 135 -7.18 -7.04 -16.04
CA LEU A 135 -7.96 -7.15 -14.81
C LEU A 135 -7.08 -6.79 -13.61
N TYR A 136 -7.69 -6.25 -12.56
CA TYR A 136 -7.03 -6.05 -11.28
C TYR A 136 -7.95 -6.46 -10.12
N LEU A 137 -7.35 -6.77 -8.98
CA LEU A 137 -8.05 -7.07 -7.72
C LEU A 137 -8.15 -5.81 -6.86
N ASP A 138 -9.11 -5.77 -5.96
CA ASP A 138 -9.20 -4.68 -4.97
C ASP A 138 -7.90 -4.56 -4.15
N ASN A 139 -7.24 -5.68 -3.90
CA ASN A 139 -5.93 -5.70 -3.23
C ASN A 139 -4.80 -5.04 -4.05
N ASP A 140 -4.85 -5.09 -5.37
CA ASP A 140 -3.89 -4.39 -6.22
C ASP A 140 -3.98 -2.87 -6.01
N ALA A 141 -5.21 -2.34 -5.93
CA ALA A 141 -5.44 -0.93 -5.62
C ALA A 141 -4.99 -0.58 -4.18
N ARG A 142 -5.30 -1.45 -3.21
CA ARG A 142 -4.89 -1.26 -1.81
C ARG A 142 -3.38 -1.22 -1.65
N GLY A 143 -2.64 -2.09 -2.34
CA GLY A 143 -1.18 -2.09 -2.34
C GLY A 143 -0.58 -0.75 -2.77
N LEU A 144 -1.23 -0.01 -3.67
CA LEU A 144 -0.77 1.30 -4.13
C LEU A 144 -1.02 2.45 -3.13
N HIS A 145 -1.84 2.25 -2.09
CA HIS A 145 -2.09 3.29 -1.08
C HIS A 145 -0.81 3.75 -0.38
N GLY A 146 0.17 2.87 -0.23
CA GLY A 146 1.45 3.19 0.38
C GLY A 146 2.39 4.04 -0.47
N ALA A 147 2.04 4.40 -1.68
CA ALA A 147 2.79 5.39 -2.45
C ALA A 147 2.73 6.80 -1.84
N HIS A 148 1.93 7.03 -0.78
CA HIS A 148 1.72 8.25 0.00
C HIS A 148 1.18 9.42 -0.80
N PHE A 149 1.69 9.66 -1.98
CA PHE A 149 1.43 10.82 -2.82
C PHE A 149 1.74 10.47 -4.28
N ALA A 150 1.01 11.08 -5.19
CA ALA A 150 1.31 11.04 -6.60
C ALA A 150 1.20 12.45 -7.22
N HIS A 151 2.14 12.82 -8.08
CA HIS A 151 1.93 13.97 -8.95
C HIS A 151 0.85 13.65 -9.98
N ILE A 152 0.92 12.45 -10.55
CA ILE A 152 -0.03 11.97 -11.55
C ILE A 152 -0.47 10.56 -11.17
N MET A 153 -1.78 10.35 -11.17
CA MET A 153 -2.40 9.03 -11.10
C MET A 153 -3.02 8.70 -12.45
N VAL A 154 -2.77 7.50 -12.95
CA VAL A 154 -3.32 6.99 -14.22
C VAL A 154 -4.14 5.74 -13.93
N THR A 155 -5.41 5.74 -14.33
CA THR A 155 -6.28 4.56 -14.20
C THR A 155 -7.04 4.29 -15.49
N ASN A 156 -7.46 3.04 -15.70
CA ASN A 156 -8.35 2.74 -16.80
C ASN A 156 -9.79 3.07 -16.45
N GLU A 157 -10.27 2.69 -15.27
CA GLU A 157 -11.61 2.98 -14.78
C GLU A 157 -11.66 4.32 -14.01
N TRP A 158 -12.87 4.84 -13.83
CA TRP A 158 -13.13 6.05 -13.05
C TRP A 158 -13.25 5.74 -11.55
N PRO A 159 -12.97 6.72 -10.67
CA PRO A 159 -13.32 6.58 -9.25
C PRO A 159 -14.85 6.59 -9.08
N ALA A 160 -15.37 5.74 -8.22
CA ALA A 160 -16.77 5.83 -7.81
C ALA A 160 -17.09 7.23 -7.26
N ALA A 161 -18.30 7.68 -7.49
CA ALA A 161 -18.80 8.98 -7.03
C ALA A 161 -18.06 10.22 -7.59
N ILE A 162 -17.15 10.09 -8.53
CA ILE A 162 -16.36 11.23 -9.06
C ILE A 162 -17.24 12.34 -9.65
N THR A 163 -18.43 12.02 -10.11
CA THR A 163 -19.39 12.99 -10.68
C THR A 163 -20.18 13.78 -9.61
N ASN A 164 -20.14 13.33 -8.36
CA ASN A 164 -20.88 13.97 -7.29
C ASN A 164 -20.41 15.42 -7.04
N GLY A 165 -21.38 16.33 -7.00
CA GLY A 165 -21.11 17.75 -6.75
C GLY A 165 -20.39 18.48 -7.87
N SER A 166 -20.21 17.88 -9.06
CA SER A 166 -19.75 18.58 -10.26
C SER A 166 -20.87 19.38 -10.91
N SER A 167 -20.58 20.59 -11.36
CA SER A 167 -21.49 21.39 -12.18
C SER A 167 -21.45 20.98 -13.65
N ILE A 168 -20.38 20.23 -14.05
CA ILE A 168 -20.18 19.76 -15.42
C ILE A 168 -20.79 18.36 -15.56
N PRO A 169 -21.84 18.19 -16.37
CA PRO A 169 -22.46 16.87 -16.55
C PRO A 169 -21.46 15.90 -17.23
N PRO A 170 -21.46 14.61 -16.86
CA PRO A 170 -20.68 13.61 -17.56
C PRO A 170 -21.19 13.44 -19.01
N PRO A 171 -20.33 12.92 -19.93
CA PRO A 171 -20.72 12.66 -21.30
C PRO A 171 -21.93 11.71 -21.41
N GLU A 172 -22.71 11.83 -22.48
CA GLU A 172 -23.81 10.90 -22.75
C GLU A 172 -23.28 9.44 -22.76
N GLY A 173 -24.01 8.55 -22.08
CA GLY A 173 -23.66 7.14 -21.94
C GLY A 173 -22.81 6.81 -20.70
N VAL A 174 -22.26 7.81 -20.01
CA VAL A 174 -21.61 7.62 -18.70
C VAL A 174 -22.65 7.85 -17.60
N LYS A 175 -23.03 6.77 -16.91
CA LYS A 175 -23.92 6.88 -15.75
C LYS A 175 -23.18 7.45 -14.55
N GLY A 176 -23.81 8.29 -13.76
CA GLY A 176 -23.20 8.96 -12.61
C GLY A 176 -22.71 8.02 -11.50
N ASP A 177 -23.18 6.77 -11.51
CA ASP A 177 -22.77 5.69 -10.60
C ASP A 177 -21.67 4.76 -11.18
N GLN A 178 -21.20 5.04 -12.40
CA GLN A 178 -20.09 4.30 -12.99
C GLN A 178 -18.79 4.68 -12.30
N GLY A 179 -17.99 3.65 -12.02
CA GLY A 179 -16.67 3.79 -11.37
C GLY A 179 -16.50 2.78 -10.24
N THR A 180 -15.27 2.62 -9.81
CA THR A 180 -14.92 1.64 -8.79
C THR A 180 -14.56 2.29 -7.47
N GLN A 181 -15.01 1.67 -6.37
CA GLN A 181 -14.72 2.14 -5.03
C GLN A 181 -13.23 2.01 -4.71
N SER A 182 -12.57 0.99 -5.26
CA SER A 182 -11.12 0.79 -5.12
C SER A 182 -10.31 1.98 -5.63
N ILE A 183 -10.68 2.52 -6.81
CA ILE A 183 -10.03 3.72 -7.36
C ILE A 183 -10.41 4.98 -6.59
N ALA A 184 -11.64 5.10 -6.10
CA ALA A 184 -12.04 6.21 -5.25
C ALA A 184 -11.22 6.25 -3.96
N ASN A 185 -11.04 5.10 -3.31
CA ASN A 185 -10.22 4.96 -2.12
C ASN A 185 -8.74 5.28 -2.41
N LEU A 186 -8.21 4.79 -3.54
CA LEU A 186 -6.84 5.07 -3.98
C LEU A 186 -6.64 6.57 -4.22
N CYS A 187 -7.58 7.23 -4.91
CA CYS A 187 -7.53 8.68 -5.13
C CYS A 187 -7.56 9.48 -3.82
N GLN A 188 -8.37 9.05 -2.84
CA GLN A 188 -8.41 9.67 -1.51
C GLN A 188 -7.11 9.46 -0.73
N ALA A 189 -6.50 8.27 -0.84
CA ALA A 189 -5.24 7.96 -0.16
C ALA A 189 -4.06 8.72 -0.73
N LEU A 190 -3.94 8.77 -2.06
CA LEU A 190 -2.81 9.41 -2.75
C LEU A 190 -2.95 10.91 -2.94
N LYS A 191 -4.15 11.45 -2.94
CA LYS A 191 -4.45 12.87 -3.18
C LYS A 191 -3.67 13.41 -4.39
N PRO A 192 -3.75 12.77 -5.57
CA PRO A 192 -2.91 13.12 -6.71
C PRO A 192 -3.21 14.54 -7.20
N TRP A 193 -2.18 15.25 -7.68
CA TRP A 193 -2.42 16.57 -8.28
C TRP A 193 -3.22 16.47 -9.57
N TYR A 194 -2.94 15.42 -10.37
CA TYR A 194 -3.67 15.09 -11.57
C TYR A 194 -4.09 13.62 -11.55
N HIS A 195 -5.32 13.35 -11.92
CA HIS A 195 -5.82 11.99 -12.12
C HIS A 195 -6.39 11.88 -13.54
N PHE A 196 -5.76 11.06 -14.37
CA PHE A 196 -6.22 10.76 -15.72
C PHE A 196 -6.83 9.37 -15.78
N ALA A 197 -7.99 9.28 -16.45
CA ALA A 197 -8.67 8.01 -16.67
C ALA A 197 -9.11 7.85 -18.13
N SER A 198 -9.38 6.62 -18.56
CA SER A 198 -9.99 6.35 -19.86
C SER A 198 -11.45 6.79 -19.86
N SER A 199 -11.96 7.25 -21.01
CA SER A 199 -13.37 7.59 -21.17
C SER A 199 -13.97 6.85 -22.37
N PRO A 200 -15.10 6.15 -22.19
CA PRO A 200 -15.74 5.43 -23.30
C PRO A 200 -16.52 6.36 -24.25
N ALA A 201 -16.89 7.55 -23.81
CA ALA A 201 -17.88 8.36 -24.52
C ALA A 201 -17.37 9.73 -25.01
N GLY A 202 -16.42 10.35 -24.31
CA GLY A 202 -15.92 11.69 -24.67
C GLY A 202 -15.00 12.25 -23.60
N VAL A 203 -14.40 13.40 -23.86
CA VAL A 203 -13.59 14.08 -22.85
C VAL A 203 -14.50 14.58 -21.72
N TRP A 204 -14.05 14.38 -20.50
CA TRP A 204 -14.69 14.98 -19.33
C TRP A 204 -13.62 15.45 -18.35
N GLU A 205 -13.75 16.69 -17.93
CA GLU A 205 -12.88 17.32 -16.97
C GLU A 205 -13.73 17.87 -15.83
N ARG A 206 -13.51 17.35 -14.63
CA ARG A 206 -14.17 17.82 -13.42
C ARG A 206 -13.47 19.09 -12.92
N GLU A 207 -14.23 19.96 -12.29
CA GLU A 207 -13.67 21.06 -11.52
C GLU A 207 -12.68 20.52 -10.45
N PRO A 208 -11.54 21.18 -10.25
CA PRO A 208 -10.61 20.78 -9.20
C PRO A 208 -11.33 20.66 -7.84
N PHE A 209 -11.01 19.62 -7.07
CA PHE A 209 -11.64 19.39 -5.78
C PHE A 209 -10.63 19.17 -4.67
N LYS A 210 -10.98 19.63 -3.47
CA LYS A 210 -10.17 19.41 -2.26
C LYS A 210 -10.49 18.03 -1.67
N HIS A 211 -9.43 17.33 -1.24
CA HIS A 211 -9.62 16.21 -0.34
C HIS A 211 -9.96 16.72 1.06
N VAL A 212 -10.83 15.99 1.77
CA VAL A 212 -11.12 16.31 3.17
C VAL A 212 -9.86 16.05 3.97
N VAL A 213 -9.33 17.07 4.55
CA VAL A 213 -8.23 16.98 5.52
C VAL A 213 -8.86 16.81 6.89
N ASP A 214 -8.35 15.89 7.68
CA ASP A 214 -8.69 15.82 9.08
C ASP A 214 -8.33 17.18 9.72
N TYR A 215 -9.28 17.80 10.44
CA TYR A 215 -9.14 19.15 10.99
C TYR A 215 -7.96 19.32 11.98
N SER A 216 -7.20 18.26 12.20
CA SER A 216 -6.01 18.24 13.04
C SER A 216 -4.70 18.49 12.30
N SER A 217 -4.67 18.54 10.97
CA SER A 217 -3.46 18.79 10.19
C SER A 217 -3.46 20.20 9.62
N LEU A 218 -2.37 20.96 9.86
CA LEU A 218 -2.08 22.26 9.25
C LEU A 218 -1.69 22.16 7.77
N GLU A 219 -1.80 20.98 7.15
CA GLU A 219 -1.47 20.77 5.75
C GLU A 219 -2.46 21.49 4.84
N GLU A 220 -1.95 22.22 3.87
CA GLU A 220 -2.74 22.78 2.77
C GLU A 220 -3.52 21.64 2.09
N SER A 221 -4.85 21.82 2.01
CA SER A 221 -5.74 20.81 1.42
C SER A 221 -5.29 20.46 0.01
N ALA A 222 -4.81 19.23 -0.20
CA ALA A 222 -4.42 18.75 -1.51
C ALA A 222 -5.59 18.82 -2.50
N VAL A 223 -5.31 19.31 -3.70
CA VAL A 223 -6.30 19.51 -4.77
C VAL A 223 -6.03 18.55 -5.90
N THR A 224 -7.04 17.75 -6.27
CA THR A 224 -6.98 16.87 -7.44
C THR A 224 -7.73 17.46 -8.63
N ARG A 225 -7.11 17.33 -9.81
CA ARG A 225 -7.69 17.63 -11.13
C ARG A 225 -7.95 16.31 -11.84
N PHE A 226 -9.21 15.96 -11.97
CA PHE A 226 -9.61 14.74 -12.67
C PHE A 226 -9.97 15.05 -14.12
N LYS A 227 -9.39 14.27 -15.05
CA LYS A 227 -9.70 14.34 -16.47
C LYS A 227 -9.78 12.96 -17.09
N ALA A 228 -10.89 12.66 -17.74
CA ALA A 228 -11.09 11.45 -18.51
C ALA A 228 -10.92 11.75 -20.01
N LEU A 229 -10.11 10.94 -20.69
CA LEU A 229 -9.76 11.11 -22.10
C LEU A 229 -10.38 10.00 -22.95
N PRO A 230 -11.08 10.36 -24.04
CA PRO A 230 -11.62 9.39 -24.97
C PRO A 230 -10.49 8.79 -25.84
N ASN A 231 -10.82 7.74 -26.56
CA ASN A 231 -9.92 7.15 -27.52
C ASN A 231 -9.77 7.98 -28.80
N VAL A 232 -8.75 7.65 -29.60
CA VAL A 232 -8.40 8.33 -30.87
C VAL A 232 -9.50 8.27 -31.94
N SER A 233 -10.43 7.33 -31.80
CA SER A 233 -11.59 7.15 -32.71
C SER A 233 -12.80 7.96 -32.31
N ALA A 234 -12.80 8.58 -31.12
CA ALA A 234 -13.94 9.35 -30.65
C ALA A 234 -14.28 10.50 -31.61
N PRO A 235 -15.56 10.85 -31.71
CA PRO A 235 -16.02 11.97 -32.57
C PRO A 235 -15.39 13.31 -32.17
N THR A 236 -15.08 13.45 -30.89
CA THR A 236 -14.38 14.62 -30.34
C THR A 236 -12.88 14.49 -30.64
N LYS A 237 -12.29 15.54 -31.22
CA LYS A 237 -10.84 15.55 -31.52
C LYS A 237 -9.96 15.75 -30.28
N GLU A 238 -10.54 15.75 -29.09
CA GLU A 238 -9.90 16.09 -27.81
C GLU A 238 -9.42 14.85 -27.04
N TRP A 239 -8.77 13.93 -27.71
CA TRP A 239 -8.20 12.72 -27.11
C TRP A 239 -6.77 12.90 -26.56
N MET A 240 -6.28 14.14 -26.53
CA MET A 240 -4.97 14.51 -25.97
C MET A 240 -5.09 15.75 -25.11
N THR A 241 -4.26 15.82 -24.07
CA THR A 241 -4.08 17.03 -23.26
C THR A 241 -2.60 17.19 -22.93
N ALA A 242 -2.16 18.43 -22.76
CA ALA A 242 -0.77 18.74 -22.45
C ALA A 242 -0.70 19.79 -21.34
N PHE A 243 0.26 19.66 -20.46
CA PHE A 243 0.48 20.61 -19.36
C PHE A 243 1.95 20.62 -18.93
N SER A 244 2.30 21.66 -18.16
CA SER A 244 3.60 21.75 -17.51
C SER A 244 3.42 21.53 -16.02
N LEU A 245 4.27 20.71 -15.41
CA LEU A 245 4.26 20.36 -14.01
C LEU A 245 5.57 20.77 -13.35
N ASP A 246 5.48 21.63 -12.32
CA ASP A 246 6.58 21.89 -11.40
C ASP A 246 6.46 20.91 -10.24
N THR A 247 7.44 20.03 -10.09
CA THR A 247 7.41 18.98 -9.04
C THR A 247 7.68 19.52 -7.63
N SER A 248 8.11 20.78 -7.51
CA SER A 248 8.42 21.38 -6.21
C SER A 248 7.21 22.00 -5.52
N ARG A 249 6.12 22.23 -6.24
CA ARG A 249 4.92 22.88 -5.70
C ARG A 249 3.64 22.43 -6.40
N PRO A 250 2.51 22.36 -5.67
CA PRO A 250 1.23 22.06 -6.27
C PRO A 250 0.85 23.07 -7.37
N PRO A 251 0.19 22.60 -8.45
CA PRO A 251 -0.30 23.49 -9.50
C PRO A 251 -1.27 24.54 -8.92
N PRO A 252 -1.16 25.82 -9.33
CA PRO A 252 -2.04 26.88 -8.83
C PRO A 252 -3.49 26.58 -9.17
N THR A 253 -4.40 26.84 -8.24
CA THR A 253 -5.83 26.70 -8.44
C THR A 253 -6.40 28.09 -8.73
N VAL A 254 -6.97 28.26 -9.94
CA VAL A 254 -7.49 29.55 -10.42
C VAL A 254 -8.82 29.89 -9.74
N GLU A 255 -9.61 28.89 -9.35
CA GLU A 255 -10.90 29.05 -8.67
C GLU A 255 -10.91 28.28 -7.36
N PRO A 256 -11.76 28.65 -6.38
CA PRO A 256 -11.88 27.91 -5.15
C PRO A 256 -12.26 26.45 -5.49
N PRO A 257 -11.45 25.46 -5.11
CA PRO A 257 -11.72 24.08 -5.46
C PRO A 257 -13.02 23.62 -4.82
N GLY A 258 -13.77 22.81 -5.56
CA GLY A 258 -15.00 22.17 -5.08
C GLY A 258 -14.76 21.21 -3.90
N VAL A 259 -15.86 20.81 -3.29
CA VAL A 259 -15.86 19.79 -2.22
C VAL A 259 -15.49 18.42 -2.82
N SER A 260 -14.83 17.59 -2.03
CA SER A 260 -14.50 16.22 -2.43
C SER A 260 -15.75 15.44 -2.88
N PRO A 261 -15.73 14.79 -4.04
CA PRO A 261 -16.87 13.96 -4.50
C PRO A 261 -17.09 12.72 -3.63
N PHE A 262 -16.09 12.33 -2.86
CA PHE A 262 -16.07 11.11 -2.06
C PHE A 262 -16.70 11.28 -0.66
N ILE A 263 -17.18 12.47 -0.32
CA ILE A 263 -17.92 12.67 0.93
C ILE A 263 -19.31 12.08 0.75
N GLN A 264 -19.61 11.00 1.45
CA GLN A 264 -21.00 10.57 1.60
C GLN A 264 -21.71 11.63 2.46
N SER A 265 -22.63 12.38 1.84
CA SER A 265 -23.60 13.20 2.58
C SER A 265 -24.47 12.22 3.38
N SER A 266 -24.14 11.99 4.64
CA SER A 266 -25.08 11.34 5.54
C SER A 266 -26.36 12.18 5.51
N PRO A 267 -27.56 11.59 5.28
CA PRO A 267 -28.78 12.36 5.34
C PRO A 267 -28.83 13.07 6.71
N PRO A 268 -29.30 14.34 6.75
CA PRO A 268 -29.31 15.10 7.99
C PRO A 268 -30.11 14.29 9.00
N ARG A 269 -29.45 13.79 10.04
CA ARG A 269 -30.14 13.20 11.19
C ARG A 269 -31.07 14.28 11.72
N LYS A 270 -32.38 14.11 11.48
CA LYS A 270 -33.39 14.90 12.17
C LYS A 270 -33.05 14.77 13.67
N ARG A 271 -32.63 15.88 14.27
CA ARG A 271 -32.57 15.99 15.73
C ARG A 271 -33.99 15.73 16.21
N GLN A 272 -34.24 14.54 16.74
CA GLN A 272 -35.39 14.34 17.60
C GLN A 272 -35.14 15.25 18.80
N ALA A 273 -36.03 16.21 18.95
CA ALA A 273 -36.09 17.04 20.14
C ALA A 273 -36.19 16.07 21.32
N LEU A 274 -35.19 16.07 22.18
CA LEU A 274 -35.29 15.45 23.48
C LEU A 274 -36.31 16.31 24.28
N GLU A 275 -37.51 15.77 24.46
CA GLU A 275 -38.43 16.27 25.43
C GLU A 275 -37.78 16.20 26.82
N ASP A 276 -37.75 17.35 27.50
CA ASP A 276 -37.30 17.52 28.86
C ASP A 276 -37.98 16.52 29.79
N GLN A 277 -37.20 15.56 30.31
CA GLN A 277 -37.60 14.78 31.46
C GLN A 277 -36.77 15.18 32.67
N PRO A 278 -37.41 15.51 33.81
CA PRO A 278 -36.71 16.09 34.95
C PRO A 278 -35.81 15.10 35.66
N TYR A 279 -34.66 15.59 36.04
CA TYR A 279 -33.66 14.92 36.89
C TYR A 279 -34.26 14.51 38.21
N SER A 280 -34.49 13.21 38.46
CA SER A 280 -34.71 12.68 39.78
C SER A 280 -33.42 12.02 40.30
N ARG A 281 -32.77 12.69 41.25
CA ARG A 281 -31.81 12.05 42.16
C ARG A 281 -32.62 11.32 43.24
N TYR A 282 -32.16 10.11 43.54
CA TYR A 282 -32.66 9.17 44.55
C TYR A 282 -33.69 8.12 44.06
N ALA A 283 -33.17 6.94 43.77
CA ALA A 283 -33.82 5.69 44.10
C ALA A 283 -32.76 4.63 44.40
N ASN A 284 -32.77 4.19 45.62
CA ASN A 284 -31.97 3.11 46.20
C ASN A 284 -32.37 1.73 45.65
N GLY A 285 -31.39 0.80 45.63
CA GLY A 285 -31.60 -0.59 46.02
C GLY A 285 -32.00 -1.55 44.90
N GLY A 286 -31.11 -2.48 44.57
CA GLY A 286 -31.44 -3.67 43.79
C GLY A 286 -30.20 -4.32 43.18
N GLN A 287 -29.55 -5.20 43.96
CA GLN A 287 -28.63 -6.18 43.44
C GLN A 287 -29.40 -7.11 42.49
N GLU A 288 -29.17 -6.95 41.17
CA GLU A 288 -29.31 -7.99 40.15
C GLU A 288 -29.15 -7.31 38.80
N GLY A 289 -28.11 -7.61 38.03
CA GLY A 289 -27.97 -7.06 36.69
C GLY A 289 -26.54 -6.86 36.14
N ARG A 290 -25.54 -7.54 36.74
CA ARG A 290 -24.15 -7.39 36.22
C ARG A 290 -23.79 -8.28 35.02
N HIS A 291 -24.69 -9.11 34.51
CA HIS A 291 -24.37 -10.06 33.43
C HIS A 291 -24.72 -9.60 31.99
N TYR A 292 -25.54 -8.57 31.79
CA TYR A 292 -26.02 -8.20 30.45
C TYR A 292 -25.23 -7.11 29.74
N LYS A 293 -24.28 -6.42 30.39
CA LYS A 293 -23.48 -5.35 29.71
C LYS A 293 -22.24 -5.83 28.96
N ARG A 294 -21.84 -7.09 29.11
CA ARG A 294 -20.62 -7.62 28.45
C ARG A 294 -20.84 -8.21 27.07
N ALA A 295 -22.04 -8.69 26.74
CA ALA A 295 -22.34 -9.27 25.41
C ALA A 295 -22.62 -8.25 24.31
N ARG A 296 -23.00 -7.00 24.66
CA ARG A 296 -23.36 -5.96 23.68
C ARG A 296 -22.18 -5.15 23.13
N ARG A 297 -20.98 -5.31 23.68
CA ARG A 297 -19.79 -4.54 23.28
C ARG A 297 -19.01 -5.15 22.11
N ASN A 298 -19.32 -6.38 21.71
CA ASN A 298 -18.61 -7.10 20.64
C ASN A 298 -19.36 -7.22 19.31
N GLN A 299 -20.59 -6.69 19.19
CA GLN A 299 -21.42 -6.95 17.99
C GLN A 299 -21.50 -5.81 16.97
N ASN A 300 -20.87 -4.64 17.20
CA ASN A 300 -20.94 -3.53 16.23
C ASN A 300 -19.62 -2.75 16.13
N LYS A 301 -18.51 -3.44 15.87
CA LYS A 301 -17.33 -2.77 15.33
C LYS A 301 -17.30 -3.08 13.85
N ASP A 302 -17.58 -2.03 13.05
CA ASP A 302 -17.51 -2.05 11.60
C ASP A 302 -16.20 -2.73 11.15
N PRO A 303 -16.24 -3.77 10.28
CA PRO A 303 -15.04 -4.34 9.69
C PRO A 303 -14.11 -3.27 9.09
N ASN A 304 -14.69 -2.14 8.69
CA ASN A 304 -13.97 -0.98 8.21
C ASN A 304 -13.18 -0.21 9.29
N ASP A 305 -13.15 -0.58 10.54
CA ASP A 305 -12.52 0.18 11.65
C ASP A 305 -11.11 -0.29 12.05
N CYS A 306 -10.32 -0.81 11.09
CA CYS A 306 -8.94 -1.23 11.30
C CYS A 306 -7.94 -0.10 11.04
N PHE A 307 -7.12 0.31 12.00
CA PHE A 307 -6.14 1.40 11.86
C PHE A 307 -4.85 1.00 11.10
N MET A 308 -4.67 -0.30 10.81
CA MET A 308 -3.53 -0.80 10.01
C MET A 308 -3.83 -0.86 8.51
N CYS A 309 -5.11 -0.86 8.12
CA CYS A 309 -5.49 -0.86 6.73
C CYS A 309 -5.20 0.48 6.06
N LEU A 310 -4.51 0.43 4.91
CA LEU A 310 -4.17 1.63 4.12
C LEU A 310 -5.39 2.26 3.43
N ASN A 311 -6.50 1.55 3.31
CA ASN A 311 -7.70 1.98 2.59
C ASN A 311 -8.64 2.90 3.40
N LYS A 312 -8.18 3.46 4.53
CA LYS A 312 -9.00 4.31 5.39
C LYS A 312 -8.71 5.78 5.24
N PRO A 313 -9.73 6.64 5.35
CA PRO A 313 -9.51 8.05 5.65
C PRO A 313 -8.71 8.16 6.96
N GLY A 314 -7.51 8.75 6.91
CA GLY A 314 -6.64 8.90 8.07
C GLY A 314 -5.66 7.74 8.32
N ALA A 315 -5.50 6.79 7.37
CA ALA A 315 -4.41 5.83 7.39
C ALA A 315 -3.06 6.55 7.48
N LYS A 316 -2.18 6.07 8.36
CA LYS A 316 -0.86 6.66 8.61
C LYS A 316 0.14 6.24 7.53
N THR A 317 -0.13 6.64 6.29
CA THR A 317 0.65 6.25 5.11
C THR A 317 2.09 6.76 5.14
N HIS A 318 2.38 7.82 5.89
CA HIS A 318 3.73 8.34 6.10
C HIS A 318 4.67 7.34 6.80
N LEU A 319 4.10 6.37 7.54
CA LEU A 319 4.86 5.30 8.18
C LEU A 319 5.28 4.17 7.22
N VAL A 320 4.67 4.07 6.04
CA VAL A 320 4.97 2.99 5.08
C VAL A 320 6.35 3.18 4.48
N VAL A 321 7.13 2.12 4.46
CA VAL A 321 8.53 2.09 4.02
C VAL A 321 8.68 1.31 2.73
N SER A 322 8.10 0.12 2.66
CA SER A 322 8.14 -0.75 1.48
C SER A 322 6.81 -1.45 1.26
N LEU A 323 6.52 -1.76 0.02
CA LEU A 323 5.28 -2.41 -0.43
C LEU A 323 5.62 -3.64 -1.27
N GLY A 324 5.32 -4.81 -0.72
CA GLY A 324 5.40 -6.06 -1.44
C GLY A 324 4.11 -6.41 -2.20
N GLU A 325 4.01 -7.64 -2.65
CA GLU A 325 2.81 -8.16 -3.32
C GLU A 325 1.68 -8.52 -2.33
N GLU A 326 2.04 -9.08 -1.17
CA GLU A 326 1.10 -9.61 -0.18
C GLU A 326 1.15 -8.82 1.16
N SER A 327 2.21 -8.03 1.39
CA SER A 327 2.47 -7.36 2.65
C SER A 327 3.24 -6.05 2.49
N MET A 328 3.29 -5.26 3.54
CA MET A 328 4.03 -4.01 3.60
C MET A 328 4.92 -3.93 4.83
N VAL A 329 5.95 -3.12 4.73
CA VAL A 329 6.82 -2.73 5.85
C VAL A 329 6.49 -1.30 6.27
N THR A 330 6.31 -1.07 7.58
CA THR A 330 6.08 0.27 8.12
C THR A 330 7.01 0.54 9.30
N ALA A 331 7.39 1.80 9.50
CA ALA A 331 7.91 2.22 10.80
C ALA A 331 6.83 2.01 11.88
N SER A 332 7.23 1.72 13.10
CA SER A 332 6.29 1.50 14.20
C SER A 332 5.75 2.82 14.73
N ARG A 333 4.44 2.99 14.78
CA ARG A 333 3.85 4.10 15.52
C ARG A 333 4.05 3.89 17.02
N GLY A 334 4.63 4.88 17.69
CA GLY A 334 5.02 4.75 19.10
C GLY A 334 6.03 3.62 19.29
N PRO A 335 7.22 3.72 18.67
CA PRO A 335 8.26 2.70 18.78
C PRO A 335 8.69 2.51 20.22
N LEU A 336 9.01 1.27 20.61
CA LEU A 336 9.46 0.98 21.97
C LEU A 336 10.84 1.63 22.25
N PRO A 337 11.86 1.49 21.37
CA PRO A 337 13.12 2.16 21.57
C PRO A 337 13.01 3.68 21.41
N LEU A 338 13.91 4.40 22.06
CA LEU A 338 14.13 5.82 21.83
C LEU A 338 15.01 6.03 20.59
N PRO A 339 15.01 7.21 19.97
CA PRO A 339 15.93 7.52 18.87
C PRO A 339 17.41 7.34 19.22
N SER A 340 17.76 7.45 20.50
CA SER A 340 19.12 7.26 21.02
C SER A 340 19.46 5.82 21.42
N THR A 341 18.50 4.89 21.39
CA THR A 341 18.71 3.51 21.87
C THR A 341 19.66 2.72 20.96
N PHE A 342 19.54 2.92 19.65
CA PHE A 342 20.37 2.25 18.63
C PHE A 342 21.00 3.29 17.70
N PRO A 343 22.08 3.97 18.14
CA PRO A 343 22.70 5.07 17.37
C PRO A 343 23.36 4.61 16.07
N GLN A 344 23.46 3.30 15.83
CA GLN A 344 23.95 2.69 14.58
C GLN A 344 22.92 2.73 13.44
N LEU A 345 21.65 2.99 13.75
CA LEU A 345 20.55 3.02 12.80
C LEU A 345 20.07 4.46 12.59
N SER A 346 19.60 4.75 11.40
CA SER A 346 19.00 6.06 11.06
C SER A 346 17.56 6.20 11.55
N PHE A 347 17.01 5.18 12.21
CA PHE A 347 15.64 5.10 12.75
C PHE A 347 15.66 4.43 14.13
N THR A 348 14.50 4.38 14.79
CA THR A 348 14.39 3.86 16.17
C THR A 348 14.68 2.37 16.33
N GLY A 349 14.71 1.60 15.25
CA GLY A 349 14.94 0.14 15.29
C GLY A 349 13.69 -0.69 15.57
N HIS A 350 12.48 -0.13 15.42
CA HIS A 350 11.21 -0.86 15.59
C HIS A 350 10.36 -0.77 14.32
N VAL A 351 10.09 -1.90 13.69
CA VAL A 351 9.46 -2.05 12.38
C VAL A 351 8.24 -2.95 12.50
N MET A 352 7.23 -2.73 11.67
CA MET A 352 6.09 -3.62 11.53
C MET A 352 6.05 -4.20 10.11
N ILE A 353 5.75 -5.48 10.00
CA ILE A 353 5.45 -6.18 8.74
C ILE A 353 3.97 -6.54 8.78
N ILE A 354 3.19 -5.99 7.86
CA ILE A 354 1.73 -6.02 7.89
C ILE A 354 1.21 -6.60 6.59
N PRO A 355 0.50 -7.74 6.59
CA PRO A 355 -0.14 -8.26 5.40
C PRO A 355 -1.30 -7.37 4.97
N TYR A 356 -1.71 -7.42 3.71
CA TYR A 356 -2.83 -6.63 3.22
C TYR A 356 -4.18 -7.19 3.67
N TYR A 357 -4.25 -8.47 4.05
CA TYR A 357 -5.47 -9.16 4.44
C TYR A 357 -5.65 -9.29 5.95
N HIS A 358 -6.89 -9.39 6.38
CA HIS A 358 -7.28 -9.76 7.74
C HIS A 358 -7.31 -11.30 7.88
N ALA A 359 -6.27 -11.89 8.45
CA ALA A 359 -6.02 -13.33 8.37
C ALA A 359 -7.09 -14.25 8.98
N ALA A 360 -7.61 -13.96 10.15
CA ALA A 360 -8.38 -14.93 10.91
C ALA A 360 -9.83 -15.13 10.42
N ASP A 361 -10.52 -14.05 10.06
CA ASP A 361 -11.93 -14.10 9.67
C ASP A 361 -12.14 -14.54 8.23
N GLU A 362 -11.18 -14.24 7.35
CA GLU A 362 -11.28 -14.53 5.91
C GLU A 362 -11.03 -16.00 5.60
N LEU A 363 -10.11 -16.65 6.34
CA LEU A 363 -9.91 -18.10 6.24
C LEU A 363 -11.12 -18.88 6.78
N ALA A 364 -11.66 -18.45 7.92
CA ALA A 364 -12.85 -19.07 8.52
C ALA A 364 -14.08 -18.97 7.62
N GLN A 365 -14.16 -17.93 6.79
CA GLN A 365 -15.21 -17.70 5.80
C GLN A 365 -14.91 -18.34 4.43
N GLY A 366 -13.79 -19.05 4.26
CA GLY A 366 -13.39 -19.67 3.00
C GLY A 366 -13.03 -18.67 1.89
N LYS A 367 -12.71 -17.43 2.26
CA LYS A 367 -12.35 -16.36 1.32
C LYS A 367 -10.90 -16.42 0.85
N ARG A 368 -10.05 -17.20 1.53
CA ARG A 368 -8.63 -17.36 1.18
C ARG A 368 -8.23 -18.83 1.14
N SER A 369 -7.36 -19.16 0.22
CA SER A 369 -6.77 -20.49 0.09
C SER A 369 -5.54 -20.67 1.01
N THR A 370 -5.17 -21.91 1.25
CA THR A 370 -3.93 -22.23 2.00
C THR A 370 -2.68 -21.74 1.24
N GLU A 371 -2.73 -21.72 -0.08
CA GLU A 371 -1.63 -21.25 -0.94
C GLU A 371 -1.42 -19.75 -0.82
N GLU A 372 -2.49 -18.94 -0.85
CA GLU A 372 -2.40 -17.49 -0.65
C GLU A 372 -1.79 -17.15 0.72
N MET A 373 -2.14 -17.89 1.75
CA MET A 373 -1.56 -17.70 3.09
C MET A 373 -0.09 -18.12 3.14
N ALA A 374 0.29 -19.15 2.40
CA ALA A 374 1.68 -19.56 2.31
C ALA A 374 2.53 -18.52 1.56
N ASN A 375 1.98 -17.90 0.51
CA ASN A 375 2.64 -16.81 -0.23
C ASN A 375 2.81 -15.57 0.64
N GLU A 376 1.76 -15.16 1.37
CA GLU A 376 1.83 -14.07 2.35
C GLU A 376 2.92 -14.30 3.40
N PHE A 377 2.91 -15.49 4.03
CA PHE A 377 3.95 -15.85 5.01
C PHE A 377 5.34 -15.82 4.39
N LYS A 378 5.50 -16.36 3.18
CA LYS A 378 6.79 -16.38 2.47
C LYS A 378 7.32 -14.97 2.24
N GLU A 379 6.47 -14.04 1.81
CA GLU A 379 6.87 -12.65 1.60
C GLU A 379 7.17 -11.92 2.92
N MET A 380 6.31 -12.04 3.92
CA MET A 380 6.57 -11.47 5.26
C MET A 380 7.88 -12.00 5.85
N ASN A 381 8.16 -13.28 5.66
CA ASN A 381 9.41 -13.90 6.12
C ASN A 381 10.63 -13.38 5.33
N ARG A 382 10.48 -13.11 4.06
CA ARG A 382 11.49 -12.46 3.23
C ARG A 382 11.78 -11.05 3.72
N PHE A 383 10.77 -10.24 4.05
CA PHE A 383 10.96 -8.95 4.68
C PHE A 383 11.64 -9.06 6.05
N ARG A 384 11.23 -10.03 6.89
CA ARG A 384 11.87 -10.26 8.19
C ARG A 384 13.37 -10.53 8.03
N LYS A 385 13.77 -11.38 7.08
CA LYS A 385 15.18 -11.69 6.79
C LYS A 385 15.92 -10.47 6.26
N ALA A 386 15.37 -9.76 5.28
CA ALA A 386 15.99 -8.57 4.70
C ALA A 386 16.20 -7.45 5.73
N LEU A 387 15.19 -7.18 6.59
CA LEU A 387 15.31 -6.22 7.69
C LEU A 387 16.34 -6.65 8.74
N SER A 388 16.40 -7.94 9.08
CA SER A 388 17.39 -8.46 10.02
C SER A 388 18.80 -8.33 9.46
N THR A 389 19.01 -8.68 8.19
CA THR A 389 20.28 -8.51 7.49
C THR A 389 20.70 -7.04 7.42
N MET A 390 19.77 -6.14 7.11
CA MET A 390 20.00 -4.70 7.10
C MET A 390 20.49 -4.22 8.48
N ILE A 391 19.76 -4.53 9.56
CA ILE A 391 20.12 -4.12 10.92
C ILE A 391 21.51 -4.67 11.32
N GLY A 392 21.79 -5.94 11.02
CA GLY A 392 23.10 -6.54 11.27
C GLY A 392 24.21 -5.86 10.50
N THR A 393 24.01 -5.57 9.23
CA THR A 393 25.00 -4.92 8.35
C THR A 393 25.26 -3.47 8.77
N LYS A 394 24.20 -2.66 8.93
CA LYS A 394 24.33 -1.24 9.33
C LYS A 394 24.98 -1.08 10.72
N SER A 395 24.76 -2.03 11.61
CA SER A 395 25.39 -2.04 12.95
C SER A 395 26.74 -2.75 13.02
N GLN A 396 27.28 -3.24 11.91
CA GLN A 396 28.52 -4.03 11.86
C GLN A 396 28.47 -5.25 12.82
N GLY A 397 27.33 -5.93 12.88
CA GLY A 397 27.11 -7.11 13.72
C GLY A 397 26.92 -6.83 15.22
N GLN A 398 26.83 -5.57 15.64
CA GLN A 398 26.57 -5.20 17.03
C GLN A 398 25.11 -5.41 17.43
N LEU A 399 24.19 -5.33 16.48
CA LEU A 399 22.76 -5.56 16.68
C LEU A 399 22.31 -6.86 16.03
N GLY A 400 21.38 -7.52 16.68
CA GLY A 400 20.53 -8.56 16.15
C GLY A 400 19.09 -8.11 16.13
N THR A 401 18.16 -9.02 15.86
CA THR A 401 16.73 -8.71 15.82
C THR A 401 15.90 -9.69 16.62
N VAL A 402 14.79 -9.19 17.13
CA VAL A 402 13.70 -9.96 17.71
C VAL A 402 12.45 -9.62 16.94
N CYS A 403 11.78 -10.64 16.41
CA CYS A 403 10.48 -10.48 15.74
C CYS A 403 9.43 -11.28 16.50
N TRP A 404 8.22 -10.79 16.61
CA TRP A 404 7.13 -11.56 17.24
C TRP A 404 5.80 -11.36 16.54
N GLU A 405 4.96 -12.34 16.72
CA GLU A 405 3.64 -12.48 16.13
C GLU A 405 2.65 -12.92 17.19
N VAL A 406 1.47 -12.33 17.16
CA VAL A 406 0.30 -12.79 17.88
C VAL A 406 -0.75 -13.23 16.86
N ASN A 407 -0.91 -14.53 16.68
CA ASN A 407 -2.01 -15.08 15.88
C ASN A 407 -3.14 -15.49 16.81
N ARG A 408 -4.26 -14.77 16.78
CA ARG A 408 -5.40 -15.04 17.64
C ARG A 408 -6.72 -14.70 16.98
N THR A 409 -7.69 -15.61 17.11
CA THR A 409 -9.08 -15.38 16.71
C THR A 409 -9.61 -14.10 17.35
N GLY A 410 -10.13 -13.18 16.54
CA GLY A 410 -10.61 -11.88 16.99
C GLY A 410 -9.57 -10.74 16.97
N ILE A 411 -8.30 -11.00 16.62
CA ILE A 411 -7.38 -9.94 16.20
C ILE A 411 -7.79 -9.50 14.81
N ARG A 412 -8.07 -8.19 14.66
CA ARG A 412 -8.58 -7.67 13.40
C ARG A 412 -7.59 -7.73 12.27
N HIS A 413 -6.32 -7.41 12.54
CA HIS A 413 -5.26 -7.38 11.56
C HIS A 413 -4.01 -8.02 12.15
N HIS A 414 -3.64 -9.14 11.59
CA HIS A 414 -2.40 -9.83 11.90
C HIS A 414 -1.21 -8.96 11.47
N HIS A 415 -0.15 -8.97 12.24
CA HIS A 415 1.08 -8.25 11.90
C HIS A 415 2.25 -8.80 12.72
N TRP A 416 3.43 -8.67 12.17
CA TRP A 416 4.67 -8.95 12.88
C TRP A 416 5.31 -7.65 13.33
N GLN A 417 5.85 -7.65 14.54
CA GLN A 417 6.69 -6.57 15.04
C GLN A 417 8.14 -7.06 15.08
N LEU A 418 9.03 -6.33 14.41
CA LEU A 418 10.46 -6.61 14.38
C LEU A 418 11.20 -5.46 15.05
N MET A 419 12.12 -5.79 15.97
CA MET A 419 12.87 -4.80 16.71
C MET A 419 14.34 -5.18 16.81
N ALA A 420 15.21 -4.17 16.70
CA ALA A 420 16.63 -4.32 16.99
C ALA A 420 16.87 -4.63 18.47
N CYS A 421 17.90 -5.37 18.76
CA CYS A 421 18.40 -5.63 20.11
C CYS A 421 19.91 -5.86 20.06
N GLN A 422 20.58 -5.87 21.22
CA GLN A 422 22.02 -6.15 21.27
C GLN A 422 22.30 -7.58 20.83
N ALA A 423 23.18 -7.77 19.84
CA ALA A 423 23.52 -9.08 19.29
C ALA A 423 24.05 -10.03 20.38
N GLU A 424 24.75 -9.49 21.37
CA GLU A 424 25.26 -10.27 22.50
C GLU A 424 24.13 -10.88 23.36
N GLN A 425 23.00 -10.18 23.53
CA GLN A 425 21.83 -10.70 24.25
C GLN A 425 21.22 -11.90 23.52
N VAL A 426 21.18 -11.86 22.18
CA VAL A 426 20.70 -12.97 21.35
C VAL A 426 21.69 -14.14 21.42
N LYS A 427 22.99 -13.88 21.22
CA LYS A 427 24.05 -14.91 21.25
C LYS A 427 24.10 -15.67 22.61
N LYS A 428 23.87 -14.96 23.70
CA LYS A 428 23.81 -15.54 25.04
C LYS A 428 22.46 -16.18 25.38
N GLY A 429 21.48 -16.16 24.51
CA GLY A 429 20.14 -16.69 24.75
C GLY A 429 19.33 -15.93 25.81
N LEU A 430 19.70 -14.69 26.13
CA LEU A 430 19.02 -13.88 27.15
C LEU A 430 17.64 -13.42 26.67
N VAL A 431 17.47 -13.20 25.37
CA VAL A 431 16.18 -12.82 24.78
C VAL A 431 15.18 -13.97 24.91
N GLU A 432 15.57 -15.18 24.50
CA GLU A 432 14.70 -16.37 24.63
C GLU A 432 14.40 -16.69 26.10
N ALA A 433 15.38 -16.54 26.99
CA ALA A 433 15.18 -16.71 28.43
C ALA A 433 14.18 -15.69 29.01
N ALA A 434 14.27 -14.42 28.59
CA ALA A 434 13.35 -13.38 29.03
C ALA A 434 11.90 -13.68 28.60
N PHE A 435 11.69 -14.13 27.37
CA PHE A 435 10.36 -14.54 26.89
C PHE A 435 9.81 -15.74 27.67
N LYS A 436 10.65 -16.75 27.97
CA LYS A 436 10.25 -17.93 28.76
C LYS A 436 9.84 -17.53 30.17
N VAL A 437 10.70 -16.77 30.86
CA VAL A 437 10.42 -16.31 32.25
C VAL A 437 9.16 -15.42 32.30
N ALA A 438 8.99 -14.53 31.34
CA ALA A 438 7.78 -13.72 31.27
C ALA A 438 6.53 -14.56 30.96
N GLY A 439 6.64 -15.56 30.07
CA GLY A 439 5.57 -16.51 29.77
C GLY A 439 5.14 -17.30 31.02
N GLU A 440 6.08 -17.83 31.79
CA GLU A 440 5.83 -18.51 33.08
C GLU A 440 5.14 -17.58 34.08
N ARG A 441 5.57 -16.32 34.18
CA ARG A 441 4.97 -15.32 35.07
C ARG A 441 3.51 -15.00 34.72
N HIS A 442 3.16 -15.06 33.43
CA HIS A 442 1.80 -14.90 32.92
C HIS A 442 0.99 -16.20 32.88
N GLU A 443 1.57 -17.31 33.34
CA GLU A 443 0.96 -18.65 33.31
C GLU A 443 0.61 -19.11 31.86
N TYR A 444 1.43 -18.70 30.86
CA TYR A 444 1.29 -19.14 29.49
C TYR A 444 1.89 -20.55 29.30
N PRO A 445 1.42 -21.29 28.28
CA PRO A 445 2.02 -22.58 27.94
C PRO A 445 3.53 -22.45 27.68
N PRO A 446 4.32 -23.52 27.94
CA PRO A 446 5.74 -23.47 27.70
C PRO A 446 6.07 -23.30 26.22
N PHE A 447 7.09 -22.50 25.93
CA PHE A 447 7.61 -22.31 24.59
C PHE A 447 8.17 -23.61 24.02
N GLN A 448 7.80 -23.90 22.78
CA GLN A 448 8.29 -25.00 21.96
C GLN A 448 9.15 -24.45 20.83
N PRO A 449 10.31 -25.05 20.50
CA PRO A 449 11.08 -24.67 19.36
C PRO A 449 10.32 -25.00 18.05
N CYS A 450 10.50 -24.17 17.04
CA CYS A 450 10.00 -24.42 15.70
C CYS A 450 10.99 -23.92 14.65
N ASP A 451 10.84 -24.41 13.43
CA ASP A 451 11.65 -23.95 12.31
C ASP A 451 11.31 -22.47 12.01
N PRO A 452 12.31 -21.56 11.95
CA PRO A 452 12.10 -20.14 11.65
C PRO A 452 11.36 -19.88 10.34
N ASP A 453 11.50 -20.76 9.35
CA ASP A 453 10.94 -20.61 8.00
C ASP A 453 9.65 -21.41 7.80
N SER A 454 9.18 -22.15 8.81
CA SER A 454 7.92 -22.89 8.73
C SER A 454 6.71 -22.01 9.03
N LEU A 455 5.66 -22.16 8.23
CA LEU A 455 4.33 -21.63 8.52
C LEU A 455 3.69 -22.50 9.60
N LEU A 456 3.29 -21.89 10.73
CA LEU A 456 2.52 -22.58 11.76
C LEU A 456 1.04 -22.73 11.32
N PRO A 457 0.29 -23.71 11.90
CA PRO A 457 -1.13 -23.90 11.55
C PRO A 457 -1.96 -22.64 11.82
N GLN A 458 -2.40 -21.96 10.79
CA GLN A 458 -3.10 -20.67 10.86
C GLN A 458 -4.50 -20.74 11.54
N ARG A 459 -5.06 -21.94 11.66
CA ARG A 459 -6.33 -22.16 12.37
C ARG A 459 -6.20 -22.26 13.89
N SER A 460 -4.98 -22.19 14.41
CA SER A 460 -4.72 -22.23 15.85
C SER A 460 -4.24 -20.88 16.35
N ASP A 461 -4.74 -20.48 17.51
CA ASP A 461 -4.25 -19.30 18.22
C ASP A 461 -2.86 -19.62 18.80
N TYR A 462 -1.86 -18.74 18.60
CA TYR A 462 -0.51 -18.90 19.14
C TYR A 462 0.19 -17.55 19.30
N PHE A 463 1.25 -17.55 20.12
CA PHE A 463 2.27 -16.52 20.14
C PHE A 463 3.58 -17.11 19.63
N ARG A 464 4.28 -16.40 18.75
CA ARG A 464 5.56 -16.82 18.19
C ARG A 464 6.58 -15.72 18.30
N VAL A 465 7.84 -16.10 18.55
CA VAL A 465 8.98 -15.18 18.54
C VAL A 465 10.12 -15.77 17.73
N TRP A 466 10.81 -14.90 16.98
CA TRP A 466 12.06 -15.18 16.27
C TRP A 466 13.17 -14.33 16.85
N THR A 467 14.35 -14.89 16.92
CA THR A 467 15.60 -14.17 17.19
C THR A 467 16.55 -14.38 16.04
N TRP A 468 17.32 -13.36 15.71
CA TRP A 468 18.30 -13.43 14.63
C TRP A 468 19.55 -12.64 15.02
N VAL A 469 20.72 -13.14 14.61
CA VAL A 469 22.01 -12.48 14.77
C VAL A 469 22.91 -12.82 13.59
N SER A 470 23.70 -11.85 13.11
CA SER A 470 24.68 -12.07 12.06
C SER A 470 25.76 -13.07 12.49
N ASP A 471 26.09 -14.02 11.59
CA ASP A 471 27.20 -14.94 11.77
C ASP A 471 28.40 -14.51 10.91
N PRO A 472 29.51 -14.12 11.51
CA PRO A 472 30.70 -13.69 10.77
C PRO A 472 31.42 -14.85 10.04
N VAL A 473 31.07 -16.10 10.31
CA VAL A 473 31.81 -17.28 9.77
C VAL A 473 31.34 -17.65 8.35
N GLU A 474 30.10 -17.32 7.97
CA GLU A 474 29.54 -17.67 6.64
C GLU A 474 29.83 -16.65 5.52
N THR A 475 30.59 -15.58 5.78
CA THR A 475 30.89 -14.56 4.76
C THR A 475 31.93 -14.98 3.72
N ALA A 476 32.51 -16.18 3.80
CA ALA A 476 33.66 -16.54 2.98
C ALA A 476 33.41 -17.49 1.80
N ASP A 477 32.32 -18.25 1.70
CA ASP A 477 32.32 -19.37 0.72
C ASP A 477 30.98 -19.82 0.11
N HIS A 478 30.06 -18.92 -0.24
CA HIS A 478 28.91 -19.32 -1.06
C HIS A 478 28.63 -18.35 -2.20
N THR A 479 29.42 -18.50 -3.27
CA THR A 479 29.07 -18.02 -4.62
C THR A 479 28.35 -19.15 -5.38
N ASN A 480 27.06 -19.31 -5.16
CA ASN A 480 26.19 -20.02 -6.09
C ASN A 480 24.80 -19.35 -6.13
N GLY A 481 24.48 -18.97 -7.33
CA GLY A 481 23.37 -18.28 -7.93
C GLY A 481 22.01 -18.24 -7.19
N ASN A 482 21.41 -17.08 -7.23
CA ASN A 482 19.97 -16.74 -7.10
C ASN A 482 19.27 -16.90 -5.74
N ASP A 483 19.90 -17.27 -4.65
CA ASP A 483 19.26 -17.22 -3.33
C ASP A 483 19.73 -16.00 -2.52
N GLU A 484 18.76 -15.27 -1.96
CA GLU A 484 19.01 -14.12 -1.07
C GLU A 484 19.93 -14.52 0.07
N LYS A 485 21.07 -13.86 0.19
CA LYS A 485 22.09 -14.14 1.21
C LYS A 485 21.57 -13.78 2.61
N ASP A 486 21.07 -14.75 3.35
CA ASP A 486 20.83 -14.62 4.79
C ASP A 486 22.15 -14.90 5.55
N PHE A 487 22.84 -13.82 5.93
CA PHE A 487 24.15 -13.91 6.60
C PHE A 487 24.02 -14.09 8.13
N GLY A 488 23.00 -14.82 8.61
CA GLY A 488 22.83 -14.94 10.04
C GLY A 488 22.10 -16.20 10.51
N VAL A 489 22.15 -16.42 11.82
CA VAL A 489 21.47 -17.53 12.49
C VAL A 489 20.14 -17.05 13.06
N ALA A 490 19.05 -17.64 12.56
CA ALA A 490 17.71 -17.43 13.09
C ALA A 490 17.27 -18.60 13.97
N LYS A 491 16.59 -18.31 15.07
CA LYS A 491 15.87 -19.28 15.90
C LYS A 491 14.44 -18.84 16.07
N SER A 492 13.54 -19.79 16.26
CA SER A 492 12.12 -19.49 16.51
C SER A 492 11.55 -20.43 17.57
N MET A 493 10.64 -19.88 18.37
CA MET A 493 9.87 -20.63 19.36
C MET A 493 8.46 -20.07 19.46
N TYR A 494 7.50 -20.91 19.81
CA TYR A 494 6.10 -20.54 19.95
C TYR A 494 5.44 -21.27 21.10
N PHE A 495 4.26 -20.80 21.51
CA PHE A 495 3.33 -21.56 22.33
C PHE A 495 1.90 -21.37 21.82
N PRO A 496 1.05 -22.43 21.93
CA PRO A 496 -0.37 -22.33 21.58
C PRO A 496 -1.10 -21.47 22.62
N LEU A 497 -2.10 -20.70 22.15
CA LEU A 497 -2.97 -19.88 23.01
C LEU A 497 -4.35 -20.55 23.10
N PRO A 498 -4.69 -21.20 24.24
CA PRO A 498 -6.03 -21.72 24.44
C PRO A 498 -7.10 -20.61 24.37
N ASN A 499 -8.25 -20.90 23.77
CA ASN A 499 -9.33 -19.91 23.57
C ASN A 499 -9.80 -19.23 24.86
N GLU A 500 -9.75 -19.95 25.98
CA GLU A 500 -10.19 -19.47 27.28
C GLU A 500 -9.13 -18.64 28.04
N GLN A 501 -7.87 -18.72 27.60
CA GLN A 501 -6.77 -18.04 28.25
C GLN A 501 -6.75 -16.55 27.87
N ARG A 502 -6.69 -15.68 28.87
CA ARG A 502 -6.44 -14.25 28.64
C ARG A 502 -4.99 -14.08 28.20
N PHE A 503 -4.79 -13.40 27.07
CA PHE A 503 -3.47 -13.09 26.57
C PHE A 503 -3.26 -11.57 26.52
N ASN A 504 -2.11 -11.12 27.00
CA ASN A 504 -1.67 -9.74 26.88
C ASN A 504 -1.15 -9.48 25.47
N ILE A 505 -1.89 -8.74 24.65
CA ILE A 505 -1.49 -8.40 23.29
C ILE A 505 -0.18 -7.59 23.20
N TRP A 506 0.26 -7.00 24.31
CA TRP A 506 1.51 -6.28 24.42
C TRP A 506 2.66 -7.14 24.98
N PHE A 507 2.45 -8.45 25.13
CA PHE A 507 3.43 -9.36 25.74
C PHE A 507 4.83 -9.24 25.12
N GLY A 508 4.95 -9.21 23.77
CA GLY A 508 6.24 -9.03 23.11
C GLY A 508 6.89 -7.68 23.46
N ARG A 509 6.12 -6.61 23.50
CA ARG A 509 6.61 -5.28 23.91
C ARG A 509 7.01 -5.23 25.37
N GLU A 510 6.25 -5.89 26.25
CA GLU A 510 6.55 -5.97 27.68
C GLU A 510 7.90 -6.63 27.95
N VAL A 511 8.15 -7.78 27.31
CA VAL A 511 9.43 -8.49 27.44
C VAL A 511 10.60 -7.65 26.93
N MET A 512 10.43 -7.06 25.75
CA MET A 512 11.49 -6.23 25.15
C MET A 512 11.70 -4.92 25.92
N ALA A 513 10.65 -4.33 26.49
CA ALA A 513 10.77 -3.17 27.36
C ALA A 513 11.61 -3.47 28.62
N GLY A 514 11.40 -4.63 29.23
CA GLY A 514 12.24 -5.07 30.36
C GLY A 514 13.71 -5.24 29.97
N LEU A 515 13.99 -5.83 28.80
CA LEU A 515 15.36 -5.99 28.30
C LEU A 515 16.05 -4.65 27.99
N LEU A 516 15.30 -3.64 27.57
CA LEU A 516 15.80 -2.29 27.23
C LEU A 516 15.68 -1.29 28.39
N GLN A 517 15.09 -1.67 29.53
CA GLN A 517 14.79 -0.79 30.66
C GLN A 517 13.88 0.40 30.27
N LEU A 518 12.86 0.11 29.46
CA LEU A 518 11.91 1.07 28.90
C LEU A 518 10.45 0.69 29.22
N GLU A 519 10.18 0.19 30.43
CA GLU A 519 8.88 -0.35 30.83
C GLU A 519 7.73 0.66 30.72
N ASN A 520 8.03 1.95 30.83
CA ASN A 520 7.07 3.03 30.66
C ASN A 520 6.61 3.24 29.20
N ARG A 521 7.22 2.53 28.24
CA ARG A 521 6.92 2.62 26.80
C ARG A 521 6.22 1.38 26.23
N VAL A 522 5.79 0.46 27.08
CA VAL A 522 5.04 -0.76 26.66
C VAL A 522 3.77 -0.39 25.90
N ASN A 523 2.99 0.56 26.41
CA ASN A 523 1.85 1.11 25.68
C ASN A 523 2.35 2.06 24.58
N TRP A 524 2.03 1.75 23.33
CA TRP A 524 2.50 2.52 22.18
C TRP A 524 2.05 4.00 22.21
N MET A 525 0.89 4.33 22.80
CA MET A 525 0.43 5.71 22.96
C MET A 525 1.34 6.52 23.90
N ASP A 526 1.92 5.87 24.90
CA ASP A 526 2.88 6.48 25.82
C ASP A 526 4.28 6.56 25.19
N ALA A 527 4.52 5.74 24.17
CA ALA A 527 5.77 5.64 23.43
C ALA A 527 5.85 6.54 22.19
N LEU A 528 4.87 7.40 21.92
CA LEU A 528 4.95 8.36 20.81
C LEU A 528 6.23 9.19 20.91
N LEU A 529 6.88 9.43 19.77
CA LEU A 529 8.19 10.11 19.71
C LEU A 529 8.11 11.57 20.18
N ARG A 530 6.99 12.22 19.89
CA ARG A 530 6.65 13.56 20.38
C ARG A 530 5.18 13.57 20.81
N LYS A 531 4.82 14.49 21.71
CA LYS A 531 3.44 14.65 22.24
C LYS A 531 2.98 16.11 22.22
N ASP A 532 3.60 16.93 21.39
CA ASP A 532 3.39 18.38 21.31
C ASP A 532 2.60 18.81 20.06
N GLY A 533 2.01 17.86 19.34
CA GLY A 533 1.31 18.09 18.08
C GLY A 533 2.21 17.90 16.85
N SER A 534 3.51 17.59 17.05
CA SER A 534 4.46 17.27 15.97
C SER A 534 4.77 15.78 15.86
N GLU A 535 3.84 14.92 16.33
CA GLU A 535 4.00 13.47 16.31
C GLU A 535 4.24 12.95 14.89
N GLN A 536 3.48 13.47 13.92
CA GLN A 536 3.58 13.05 12.53
C GLN A 536 4.96 13.36 11.95
N LEU A 537 5.53 14.52 12.22
CA LEU A 537 6.86 14.90 11.73
C LEU A 537 7.93 13.92 12.26
N ALA A 538 7.85 13.57 13.54
CA ALA A 538 8.78 12.61 14.13
C ALA A 538 8.58 11.17 13.57
N GLU A 539 7.34 10.79 13.29
CA GLU A 539 7.01 9.52 12.62
C GLU A 539 7.54 9.50 11.17
N GLU A 540 7.47 10.62 10.45
CA GLU A 540 8.02 10.79 9.10
C GLU A 540 9.55 10.75 9.08
N GLU A 541 10.21 11.39 10.04
CA GLU A 541 11.66 11.35 10.22
C GLU A 541 12.13 9.89 10.47
N ASP A 542 11.45 9.16 11.35
CA ASP A 542 11.77 7.76 11.66
C ASP A 542 11.56 6.84 10.44
N ALA A 543 10.43 7.00 9.74
CA ALA A 543 10.13 6.26 8.53
C ALA A 543 11.12 6.57 7.40
N GLN A 544 11.57 7.83 7.27
CA GLN A 544 12.56 8.21 6.27
C GLN A 544 13.94 7.63 6.60
N GLY A 545 14.33 7.61 7.86
CA GLY A 545 15.55 6.94 8.30
C GLY A 545 15.54 5.45 7.96
N LEU A 546 14.41 4.78 8.23
CA LEU A 546 14.26 3.35 7.89
C LEU A 546 14.30 3.12 6.37
N ARG A 547 13.67 3.98 5.55
CA ARG A 547 13.76 3.87 4.07
C ARG A 547 15.20 3.96 3.59
N THR A 548 15.94 4.93 4.12
CA THR A 548 17.35 5.14 3.75
C THR A 548 18.21 3.94 4.12
N ASP A 549 18.02 3.36 5.30
CA ASP A 549 18.80 2.18 5.72
C ASP A 549 18.39 0.93 4.94
N PHE A 550 17.11 0.80 4.56
CA PHE A 550 16.54 -0.39 3.95
C PHE A 550 16.66 -0.43 2.42
N GLU A 551 16.91 0.68 1.73
CA GLU A 551 16.90 0.82 0.27
C GLU A 551 17.70 -0.27 -0.46
N GLU A 552 18.91 -0.59 0.00
CA GLU A 552 19.77 -1.62 -0.61
C GLU A 552 19.26 -3.06 -0.40
N PHE A 553 18.45 -3.28 0.63
CA PHE A 553 17.92 -4.58 1.07
C PHE A 553 16.49 -4.81 0.61
N ASP A 554 15.82 -3.77 0.12
CA ASP A 554 14.42 -3.82 -0.28
C ASP A 554 14.26 -4.53 -1.63
N PHE A 555 13.80 -5.76 -1.56
CA PHE A 555 13.54 -6.57 -2.75
C PHE A 555 12.23 -6.20 -3.47
N ALA A 556 11.33 -5.49 -2.81
CA ALA A 556 10.05 -5.10 -3.39
C ALA A 556 10.18 -3.86 -4.30
N MET A 557 11.31 -3.14 -4.18
CA MET A 557 11.64 -1.97 -5.02
C MET A 557 12.53 -2.33 -6.21
N LYS A 558 12.99 -3.57 -6.25
CA LYS A 558 13.80 -4.14 -7.34
C LYS A 558 12.91 -4.95 -8.24
#